data_2ed6c749509441721102863a7e24a994
#
_entry.id   2ed6c749509441721102863a7e24a994
#
_cell.length_a   1.000
_cell.length_b   1.000
_cell.length_c   1.000
_cell.angle_alpha   90.00
_cell.angle_beta   90.00
_cell.angle_gamma   90.00
#
_symmetry.space_group_name_H-M   'P 1'
#
loop_
_entity.id
_entity.type
_entity.pdbx_description
1 polymer ?
#
loop_
_entity_poly.entity_id
_entity_poly.type
_entity_poly.pdbx_seq_one_letter_code
_entity_poly.pdbx_strand_id
1 'polypeptide(L)'
;MTSIRLPLAMTAALLALGAASAQAAPHEHSAFVTDYDLDKDGKVTAAEFKTVRDQRFAAMDADKDGVLTEAEYVGEYEGRLTAQLAASNESAERKEEQRVRQMRQAHVRFGVLDSNKDGKMTPAEFEASGLRAFAEQDGDGDGVVTA
;
A
#
# COMPACT_ATOMS: atom_id res chain seq x y z
N MET A 1 53.04 -35.46 53.83
CA MET A 1 51.89 -35.90 53.03
C MET A 1 50.87 -34.79 53.08
N THR A 2 50.92 -33.89 52.14
CA THR A 2 50.17 -32.66 52.16
C THR A 2 49.13 -32.69 51.02
N SER A 3 47.88 -32.84 51.39
CA SER A 3 46.75 -32.91 50.43
C SER A 3 46.28 -31.50 50.04
N ILE A 4 46.50 -31.11 48.80
CA ILE A 4 46.01 -29.87 48.23
C ILE A 4 44.61 -30.10 47.72
N ARG A 5 43.61 -29.40 48.27
CA ARG A 5 42.22 -29.36 47.75
C ARG A 5 42.10 -28.18 46.82
N LEU A 6 41.77 -28.43 45.54
CA LEU A 6 41.37 -27.43 44.56
C LEU A 6 39.88 -27.07 44.80
N PRO A 7 39.52 -25.78 44.72
CA PRO A 7 38.13 -25.41 44.64
C PRO A 7 37.58 -25.51 43.23
N LEU A 8 36.43 -26.16 43.10
CA LEU A 8 35.65 -26.27 41.87
C LEU A 8 34.91 -24.94 41.63
N ALA A 9 35.34 -24.17 40.66
CA ALA A 9 34.63 -22.96 40.26
C ALA A 9 33.49 -23.34 39.31
N MET A 10 32.24 -23.24 39.80
CA MET A 10 31.04 -23.34 38.95
C MET A 10 30.85 -22.02 38.18
N THR A 11 31.16 -22.05 36.91
CA THR A 11 30.82 -20.99 35.98
C THR A 11 29.37 -21.18 35.52
N ALA A 12 28.46 -20.37 36.02
CA ALA A 12 27.08 -20.28 35.52
C ALA A 12 27.07 -19.49 34.20
N ALA A 13 26.88 -20.20 33.09
CA ALA A 13 26.64 -19.60 31.80
C ALA A 13 25.18 -19.11 31.74
N LEU A 14 24.96 -17.78 31.82
CA LEU A 14 23.68 -17.19 31.48
C LEU A 14 23.48 -17.29 29.96
N LEU A 15 22.59 -18.17 29.53
CA LEU A 15 22.01 -18.14 28.18
C LEU A 15 21.02 -16.97 28.11
N ALA A 16 21.45 -15.84 27.54
CA ALA A 16 20.54 -14.80 27.11
C ALA A 16 19.77 -15.30 25.88
N LEU A 17 18.52 -15.72 26.06
CA LEU A 17 17.58 -15.88 24.93
C LEU A 17 17.29 -14.47 24.40
N GLY A 18 17.98 -14.11 23.34
CA GLY A 18 17.58 -12.98 22.51
C GLY A 18 16.24 -13.28 21.86
N ALA A 19 15.17 -12.65 22.31
CA ALA A 19 13.92 -12.58 21.57
C ALA A 19 14.20 -11.86 20.27
N ALA A 20 14.36 -12.61 19.17
CA ALA A 20 14.31 -12.02 17.84
C ALA A 20 12.88 -11.53 17.64
N SER A 21 12.69 -10.22 17.72
CA SER A 21 11.48 -9.57 17.25
C SER A 21 11.36 -9.90 15.76
N ALA A 22 10.37 -10.70 15.41
CA ALA A 22 9.99 -10.88 14.01
C ALA A 22 9.48 -9.53 13.53
N GLN A 23 10.36 -8.76 12.88
CA GLN A 23 9.94 -7.57 12.13
C GLN A 23 9.11 -8.09 10.95
N ALA A 24 7.82 -7.80 10.98
CA ALA A 24 6.95 -7.95 9.83
C ALA A 24 7.57 -7.18 8.65
N ALA A 25 7.55 -7.80 7.47
CA ALA A 25 8.26 -7.30 6.30
C ALA A 25 7.79 -5.87 5.93
N PRO A 26 8.71 -4.92 5.73
CA PRO A 26 8.39 -3.48 5.57
C PRO A 26 7.90 -3.09 4.16
N HIS A 27 7.46 -4.06 3.33
CA HIS A 27 7.26 -3.79 1.90
C HIS A 27 5.96 -3.07 1.52
N GLU A 28 4.92 -3.14 2.33
CA GLU A 28 3.65 -2.47 1.99
C GLU A 28 3.64 -1.00 2.43
N HIS A 29 4.16 -0.69 3.61
CA HIS A 29 4.31 0.69 4.07
C HIS A 29 5.27 1.52 3.21
N SER A 30 6.39 0.94 2.76
CA SER A 30 7.34 1.65 1.91
C SER A 30 6.78 2.02 0.54
N ALA A 31 5.90 1.19 -0.04
CA ALA A 31 5.22 1.51 -1.29
C ALA A 31 4.22 2.65 -1.11
N PHE A 32 3.46 2.65 0.00
CA PHE A 32 2.52 3.71 0.33
C PHE A 32 3.24 5.05 0.52
N VAL A 33 4.32 5.07 1.30
CA VAL A 33 5.13 6.28 1.49
C VAL A 33 5.71 6.76 0.16
N THR A 34 6.26 5.87 -0.67
CA THR A 34 6.79 6.25 -2.00
C THR A 34 5.74 6.90 -2.89
N ASP A 35 4.48 6.46 -2.81
CA ASP A 35 3.38 6.91 -3.66
C ASP A 35 2.75 8.23 -3.22
N TYR A 36 2.84 8.57 -1.93
CA TYR A 36 2.08 9.67 -1.34
C TYR A 36 2.94 10.72 -0.61
N ASP A 37 4.20 10.44 -0.31
CA ASP A 37 5.14 11.38 0.32
C ASP A 37 5.60 12.42 -0.71
N LEU A 38 5.02 13.61 -0.66
CA LEU A 38 5.27 14.68 -1.63
C LEU A 38 6.56 15.44 -1.35
N ASP A 39 6.90 15.65 -0.09
CA ASP A 39 8.07 16.43 0.30
C ASP A 39 9.32 15.57 0.60
N LYS A 40 9.16 14.24 0.55
CA LYS A 40 10.20 13.23 0.73
C LYS A 40 10.84 13.25 2.12
N ASP A 41 10.02 13.51 3.14
CA ASP A 41 10.45 13.49 4.53
C ASP A 41 10.37 12.07 5.17
N GLY A 42 9.88 11.08 4.43
CA GLY A 42 9.70 9.70 4.86
C GLY A 42 8.38 9.45 5.59
N LYS A 43 7.46 10.40 5.52
CA LYS A 43 6.14 10.32 6.12
C LYS A 43 5.06 10.67 5.10
N VAL A 44 3.84 10.28 5.38
CA VAL A 44 2.67 10.70 4.61
C VAL A 44 1.64 11.27 5.58
N THR A 45 1.44 12.56 5.49
CA THR A 45 0.36 13.24 6.21
C THR A 45 -0.99 13.05 5.52
N ALA A 46 -2.08 13.20 6.25
CA ALA A 46 -3.43 13.19 5.67
C ALA A 46 -3.60 14.26 4.56
N ALA A 47 -2.89 15.40 4.66
CA ALA A 47 -2.94 16.46 3.66
C ALA A 47 -2.22 16.06 2.36
N GLU A 48 -1.06 15.44 2.43
CA GLU A 48 -0.33 14.91 1.26
C GLU A 48 -1.14 13.80 0.59
N PHE A 49 -1.63 12.86 1.38
CA PHE A 49 -2.49 11.79 0.89
C PHE A 49 -3.69 12.34 0.12
N LYS A 50 -4.41 13.31 0.71
CA LYS A 50 -5.53 13.98 0.03
C LYS A 50 -5.08 14.67 -1.26
N THR A 51 -3.98 15.41 -1.23
CA THR A 51 -3.47 16.14 -2.41
C THR A 51 -3.19 15.19 -3.57
N VAL A 52 -2.49 14.08 -3.32
CA VAL A 52 -2.21 13.07 -4.35
C VAL A 52 -3.50 12.43 -4.86
N ARG A 53 -4.46 12.16 -3.99
CA ARG A 53 -5.74 11.58 -4.40
C ARG A 53 -6.56 12.53 -5.27
N ASP A 54 -6.61 13.81 -4.91
CA ASP A 54 -7.29 14.82 -5.73
C ASP A 54 -6.65 14.95 -7.12
N GLN A 55 -5.32 14.91 -7.19
CA GLN A 55 -4.60 14.90 -8.46
C GLN A 55 -4.90 13.64 -9.29
N ARG A 56 -4.96 12.47 -8.66
CA ARG A 56 -5.32 11.21 -9.34
C ARG A 56 -6.76 11.25 -9.85
N PHE A 57 -7.71 11.77 -9.07
CA PHE A 57 -9.08 11.95 -9.52
C PHE A 57 -9.14 12.85 -10.75
N ALA A 58 -8.52 14.02 -10.69
CA ALA A 58 -8.49 14.97 -11.80
C ALA A 58 -7.77 14.42 -13.06
N ALA A 59 -6.81 13.52 -12.89
CA ALA A 59 -6.13 12.87 -14.02
C ALA A 59 -7.00 11.77 -14.68
N MET A 60 -7.88 11.12 -13.92
CA MET A 60 -8.84 10.13 -14.42
C MET A 60 -10.04 10.79 -15.10
N ASP A 61 -10.49 11.95 -14.63
CA ASP A 61 -11.61 12.73 -15.16
C ASP A 61 -11.20 13.35 -16.52
N ALA A 62 -11.39 12.60 -17.60
CA ALA A 62 -10.88 12.95 -18.91
C ALA A 62 -11.72 14.03 -19.58
N ASP A 63 -13.04 14.04 -19.38
CA ASP A 63 -13.96 15.04 -19.93
C ASP A 63 -14.18 16.24 -19.01
N LYS A 64 -13.64 16.17 -17.77
CA LYS A 64 -13.69 17.23 -16.75
C LYS A 64 -15.10 17.60 -16.31
N ASP A 65 -15.98 16.63 -16.25
CA ASP A 65 -17.36 16.83 -15.78
C ASP A 65 -17.47 16.75 -14.23
N GLY A 66 -16.36 16.43 -13.54
CA GLY A 66 -16.25 16.40 -12.08
C GLY A 66 -16.71 15.10 -11.44
N VAL A 67 -16.99 14.08 -12.22
CA VAL A 67 -17.27 12.72 -11.77
C VAL A 67 -16.50 11.74 -12.62
N LEU A 68 -16.29 10.51 -12.14
CA LEU A 68 -15.64 9.46 -12.92
C LEU A 68 -16.69 8.45 -13.39
N THR A 69 -16.77 8.25 -14.67
CA THR A 69 -17.45 7.10 -15.24
C THR A 69 -16.62 5.83 -15.04
N GLU A 70 -17.25 4.66 -15.14
CA GLU A 70 -16.51 3.39 -15.10
C GLU A 70 -15.46 3.32 -16.20
N ALA A 71 -15.74 3.84 -17.39
CA ALA A 71 -14.81 3.86 -18.51
C ALA A 71 -13.54 4.68 -18.22
N GLU A 72 -13.66 5.83 -17.58
CA GLU A 72 -12.53 6.67 -17.19
C GLU A 72 -11.68 6.01 -16.10
N TYR A 73 -12.32 5.51 -15.05
CA TYR A 73 -11.63 4.83 -13.96
C TYR A 73 -10.89 3.57 -14.43
N VAL A 74 -11.56 2.72 -15.22
CA VAL A 74 -10.99 1.47 -15.72
C VAL A 74 -9.96 1.75 -16.81
N GLY A 75 -10.17 2.75 -17.68
CA GLY A 75 -9.25 3.12 -18.76
C GLY A 75 -7.91 3.64 -18.24
N GLU A 76 -7.92 4.47 -17.19
CA GLU A 76 -6.68 4.91 -16.54
C GLU A 76 -5.93 3.71 -15.91
N TYR A 77 -6.66 2.85 -15.21
CA TYR A 77 -6.08 1.64 -14.63
C TYR A 77 -5.46 0.72 -15.69
N GLU A 78 -6.14 0.51 -16.82
CA GLU A 78 -5.63 -0.28 -17.94
C GLU A 78 -4.34 0.30 -18.51
N GLY A 79 -4.26 1.61 -18.65
CA GLY A 79 -3.05 2.30 -19.11
C GLY A 79 -1.85 2.02 -18.22
N ARG A 80 -1.99 2.17 -16.91
CA ARG A 80 -0.94 1.87 -15.92
C ARG A 80 -0.56 0.38 -15.93
N LEU A 81 -1.55 -0.51 -15.94
CA LEU A 81 -1.33 -1.95 -15.97
C LEU A 81 -0.57 -2.36 -17.24
N THR A 82 -0.93 -1.80 -18.38
CA THR A 82 -0.25 -2.07 -19.66
C THR A 82 1.22 -1.67 -19.58
N ALA A 83 1.53 -0.49 -19.06
CA ALA A 83 2.90 -0.03 -18.88
C ALA A 83 3.68 -0.95 -17.92
N GLN A 84 3.07 -1.34 -16.80
CA GLN A 84 3.66 -2.26 -15.83
C GLN A 84 3.98 -3.63 -16.44
N LEU A 85 3.03 -4.21 -17.16
CA LEU A 85 3.21 -5.52 -17.82
C LEU A 85 4.26 -5.45 -18.94
N ALA A 86 4.34 -4.33 -19.67
CA ALA A 86 5.37 -4.12 -20.69
C ALA A 86 6.78 -4.14 -20.06
N ALA A 87 6.95 -3.54 -18.89
CA ALA A 87 8.23 -3.50 -18.18
C ALA A 87 8.59 -4.82 -17.49
N SER A 88 7.65 -5.74 -17.30
CA SER A 88 7.89 -7.02 -16.63
C SER A 88 8.60 -8.01 -17.56
N ASN A 89 9.37 -8.94 -16.97
CA ASN A 89 10.07 -10.02 -17.69
C ASN A 89 9.24 -11.33 -17.78
N GLU A 90 7.94 -11.27 -17.48
CA GLU A 90 7.07 -12.44 -17.52
C GLU A 90 6.76 -12.88 -18.96
N SER A 91 6.32 -14.15 -19.11
CA SER A 91 5.87 -14.64 -20.42
C SER A 91 4.59 -13.93 -20.89
N ALA A 92 4.37 -13.91 -22.21
CA ALA A 92 3.18 -13.30 -22.81
C ALA A 92 1.88 -13.87 -22.23
N GLU A 93 1.83 -15.19 -22.01
CA GLU A 93 0.68 -15.88 -21.40
C GLU A 93 0.38 -15.38 -20.00
N ARG A 94 1.42 -15.29 -19.14
CA ARG A 94 1.27 -14.78 -17.77
C ARG A 94 0.85 -13.31 -17.73
N LYS A 95 1.39 -12.48 -18.62
CA LYS A 95 0.98 -11.09 -18.77
C LYS A 95 -0.50 -10.97 -19.13
N GLU A 96 -0.97 -11.80 -20.05
CA GLU A 96 -2.38 -11.79 -20.44
C GLU A 96 -3.29 -12.31 -19.32
N GLU A 97 -2.92 -13.37 -18.62
CA GLU A 97 -3.66 -13.85 -17.45
C GLU A 97 -3.75 -12.79 -16.35
N GLN A 98 -2.65 -12.08 -16.08
CA GLN A 98 -2.63 -10.97 -15.12
C GLN A 98 -3.54 -9.83 -15.59
N ARG A 99 -3.44 -9.45 -16.87
CA ARG A 99 -4.27 -8.37 -17.43
C ARG A 99 -5.75 -8.68 -17.25
N VAL A 100 -6.20 -9.85 -17.68
CA VAL A 100 -7.61 -10.26 -17.58
C VAL A 100 -8.08 -10.25 -16.12
N ARG A 101 -7.29 -10.81 -15.20
CA ARG A 101 -7.63 -10.85 -13.78
C ARG A 101 -7.72 -9.46 -13.17
N GLN A 102 -6.73 -8.61 -13.45
CA GLN A 102 -6.63 -7.27 -12.89
C GLN A 102 -7.71 -6.34 -13.45
N MET A 103 -8.01 -6.42 -14.73
CA MET A 103 -9.08 -5.64 -15.34
C MET A 103 -10.44 -6.00 -14.74
N ARG A 104 -10.72 -7.30 -14.55
CA ARG A 104 -11.94 -7.72 -13.85
C ARG A 104 -12.02 -7.15 -12.43
N GLN A 105 -10.90 -7.12 -11.70
CA GLN A 105 -10.86 -6.52 -10.36
C GLN A 105 -11.09 -5.00 -10.40
N ALA A 106 -10.61 -4.29 -11.42
CA ALA A 106 -10.86 -2.86 -11.59
C ALA A 106 -12.35 -2.56 -11.75
N HIS A 107 -13.06 -3.32 -12.57
CA HIS A 107 -14.53 -3.20 -12.72
C HIS A 107 -15.27 -3.46 -11.40
N VAL A 108 -14.90 -4.53 -10.70
CA VAL A 108 -15.50 -4.85 -9.38
C VAL A 108 -15.23 -3.72 -8.39
N ARG A 109 -14.02 -3.18 -8.38
CA ARG A 109 -13.63 -2.08 -7.48
C ARG A 109 -14.43 -0.82 -7.77
N PHE A 110 -14.58 -0.43 -9.04
CA PHE A 110 -15.46 0.69 -9.39
C PHE A 110 -16.85 0.50 -8.81
N GLY A 111 -17.46 -0.65 -9.03
CA GLY A 111 -18.79 -0.94 -8.49
C GLY A 111 -18.86 -0.96 -6.95
N VAL A 112 -17.76 -1.14 -6.21
CA VAL A 112 -17.72 -1.01 -4.74
C VAL A 112 -17.59 0.46 -4.33
N LEU A 113 -16.85 1.25 -5.09
CA LEU A 113 -16.61 2.67 -4.81
C LEU A 113 -17.82 3.54 -5.16
N ASP A 114 -18.49 3.25 -6.25
CA ASP A 114 -19.80 3.81 -6.59
C ASP A 114 -20.85 3.30 -5.57
N SER A 115 -20.99 4.03 -4.48
CA SER A 115 -21.76 3.60 -3.32
C SER A 115 -23.28 3.70 -3.53
N ASN A 116 -23.71 4.67 -4.34
CA ASN A 116 -25.11 4.88 -4.69
C ASN A 116 -25.57 4.10 -5.94
N LYS A 117 -24.62 3.44 -6.63
CA LYS A 117 -24.87 2.62 -7.84
C LYS A 117 -25.50 3.38 -9.00
N ASP A 118 -25.13 4.64 -9.17
CA ASP A 118 -25.61 5.46 -10.29
C ASP A 118 -24.73 5.39 -11.54
N GLY A 119 -23.62 4.60 -11.49
CA GLY A 119 -22.68 4.42 -12.58
C GLY A 119 -21.64 5.54 -12.68
N LYS A 120 -21.58 6.42 -11.68
CA LYS A 120 -20.63 7.52 -11.58
C LYS A 120 -19.98 7.50 -10.20
N MET A 121 -18.71 7.84 -10.14
CA MET A 121 -17.98 8.01 -8.89
C MET A 121 -17.74 9.49 -8.66
N THR A 122 -18.37 10.03 -7.65
CA THR A 122 -18.17 11.42 -7.22
C THR A 122 -16.85 11.60 -6.47
N PRO A 123 -16.31 12.81 -6.37
CA PRO A 123 -15.16 13.11 -5.50
C PRO A 123 -15.36 12.64 -4.06
N ALA A 124 -16.57 12.78 -3.52
CA ALA A 124 -16.89 12.34 -2.15
C ALA A 124 -16.80 10.82 -1.98
N GLU A 125 -17.28 10.02 -2.94
CA GLU A 125 -17.16 8.57 -2.92
C GLU A 125 -15.70 8.12 -3.05
N PHE A 126 -14.95 8.76 -3.95
CA PHE A 126 -13.53 8.50 -4.11
C PHE A 126 -12.75 8.85 -2.83
N GLU A 127 -13.01 10.00 -2.21
CA GLU A 127 -12.39 10.42 -0.95
C GLU A 127 -12.75 9.48 0.20
N ALA A 128 -14.01 9.06 0.34
CA ALA A 128 -14.42 8.11 1.39
C ALA A 128 -13.66 6.79 1.30
N SER A 129 -13.34 6.32 0.09
CA SER A 129 -12.49 5.14 -0.09
C SER A 129 -11.05 5.39 0.34
N GLY A 130 -10.54 6.57 0.06
CA GLY A 130 -9.20 6.99 0.44
C GLY A 130 -9.01 7.07 1.95
N LEU A 131 -9.95 7.70 2.64
CA LEU A 131 -9.90 7.82 4.11
C LEU A 131 -9.83 6.45 4.79
N ARG A 132 -10.56 5.45 4.28
CA ARG A 132 -10.44 4.07 4.80
C ARG A 132 -9.06 3.48 4.55
N ALA A 133 -8.51 3.65 3.33
CA ALA A 133 -7.19 3.14 3.00
C ALA A 133 -6.08 3.84 3.82
N PHE A 134 -6.21 5.14 4.08
CA PHE A 134 -5.28 5.87 4.94
C PHE A 134 -5.34 5.37 6.38
N ALA A 135 -6.53 5.22 6.93
CA ALA A 135 -6.72 4.73 8.31
C ALA A 135 -6.22 3.29 8.52
N GLU A 136 -6.21 2.46 7.47
CA GLU A 136 -5.61 1.11 7.52
C GLU A 136 -4.08 1.15 7.60
N GLN A 137 -3.45 2.21 7.08
CA GLN A 137 -2.00 2.41 7.11
C GLN A 137 -1.55 3.21 8.35
N ASP A 138 -2.40 4.09 8.87
CA ASP A 138 -2.21 4.86 10.09
C ASP A 138 -2.55 4.00 11.31
N GLY A 139 -1.63 3.12 11.69
CA GLY A 139 -1.89 2.09 12.71
C GLY A 139 -2.04 2.60 14.13
N ASP A 140 -1.53 3.79 14.46
CA ASP A 140 -1.64 4.43 15.77
C ASP A 140 -2.66 5.58 15.79
N GLY A 141 -3.20 5.97 14.63
CA GLY A 141 -4.25 6.97 14.51
C GLY A 141 -3.78 8.40 14.73
N ASP A 142 -2.49 8.67 14.55
CA ASP A 142 -1.92 10.01 14.75
C ASP A 142 -2.06 10.93 13.52
N GLY A 143 -2.58 10.42 12.41
CA GLY A 143 -2.79 11.14 11.15
C GLY A 143 -1.56 11.19 10.26
N VAL A 144 -0.55 10.35 10.53
CA VAL A 144 0.71 10.26 9.77
C VAL A 144 1.11 8.80 9.56
N VAL A 145 1.36 8.42 8.31
CA VAL A 145 1.90 7.11 7.98
C VAL A 145 3.41 7.20 7.80
N THR A 146 4.16 6.37 8.48
CA THR A 146 5.62 6.27 8.36
C THR A 146 6.06 4.96 7.69
N ALA A 147 7.26 4.94 7.07
CA ALA A 147 7.81 3.76 6.41
C ALA A 147 8.18 2.64 7.40
#